data_db9e13f1f49b1450501e14e97f393995
#
_entry.id   db9e13f1f49b1450501e14e97f393995
#
_cell.length_a   1.000
_cell.length_b   1.000
_cell.length_c   1.000
_cell.angle_alpha   90.00
_cell.angle_beta   90.00
_cell.angle_gamma   90.00
#
_symmetry.space_group_name_H-M   'P 1'
#
loop_
_entity.id
_entity.type
_entity.pdbx_description
1 polymer ?
#
loop_
_entity_poly.entity_id
_entity_poly.type
_entity_poly.pdbx_seq_one_letter_code
_entity_poly.pdbx_strand_id
1 'polypeptide(L)'
;MNIHITKTYNIGGLIGLRQNSVRNAAEKMGYKEMSLFRFPDIYDTDDDLNVRMEGITSALCPSDIVIFQHPSGESPRYDTFLYEHIKACNGTKIVAFVQEVASRRTNIEYSLQEEIDLLNRADMYIFASELLRKYYLENGLMEKPYIIQKVSDYLTDISVNRHNGKKLYLMLDADGESNPNSYDDVEVITYDEYHAAEIILKLSEGGMGLICNQDETALGIYMAAGIPVIIKKGLPGEEYVTSHKIGLAASDLNDIYRNLMSLTEDSMRAYYDNVKKLQGLFTSGMYTQKLLIDTVLMVKEML
;
A
#
# COMPACT_ATOMS: atom_id res chain seq x y z
N MET A 1 7.97 -1.31 -25.89
CA MET A 1 7.07 -1.55 -24.75
C MET A 1 7.63 -0.84 -23.54
N ASN A 2 6.94 0.15 -23.04
CA ASN A 2 7.26 0.83 -21.79
C ASN A 2 6.32 0.31 -20.69
N ILE A 3 6.72 0.55 -19.43
CA ILE A 3 5.89 0.26 -18.29
C ILE A 3 5.62 1.58 -17.59
N HIS A 4 4.35 1.87 -17.36
CA HIS A 4 3.90 3.08 -16.72
C HIS A 4 3.29 2.74 -15.37
N ILE A 5 3.48 3.64 -14.39
CA ILE A 5 2.85 3.56 -13.06
C ILE A 5 2.07 4.83 -12.80
N THR A 6 0.81 4.73 -12.43
CA THR A 6 0.02 5.92 -12.07
C THR A 6 0.47 6.49 -10.74
N LYS A 7 0.43 7.82 -10.64
CA LYS A 7 0.69 8.56 -9.41
C LYS A 7 -0.23 9.76 -9.34
N THR A 8 -1.08 9.81 -8.32
CA THR A 8 -1.94 10.96 -8.07
C THR A 8 -1.23 11.98 -7.18
N TYR A 9 -1.15 13.22 -7.65
CA TYR A 9 -0.59 14.34 -6.91
C TYR A 9 -1.64 15.01 -6.04
N ASN A 10 -1.19 15.66 -4.98
CA ASN A 10 -2.04 16.34 -3.99
C ASN A 10 -3.04 15.40 -3.28
N ILE A 11 -2.70 14.12 -3.20
CA ILE A 11 -3.38 13.16 -2.36
C ILE A 11 -2.54 12.88 -1.11
N GLY A 12 -3.15 13.09 0.06
CA GLY A 12 -2.53 12.86 1.37
C GLY A 12 -2.86 11.47 1.93
N GLY A 13 -2.58 11.33 3.21
CA GLY A 13 -2.92 10.15 3.99
C GLY A 13 -2.25 8.85 3.50
N LEU A 14 -2.87 7.75 3.86
CA LEU A 14 -2.37 6.41 3.56
C LEU A 14 -2.30 6.12 2.05
N ILE A 15 -3.27 6.60 1.26
CA ILE A 15 -3.27 6.42 -0.19
C ILE A 15 -2.03 7.07 -0.80
N GLY A 16 -1.79 8.34 -0.48
CA GLY A 16 -0.65 9.07 -1.00
C GLY A 16 0.68 8.43 -0.62
N LEU A 17 0.79 7.95 0.60
CA LEU A 17 1.98 7.25 1.11
C LEU A 17 2.24 5.95 0.34
N ARG A 18 1.21 5.11 0.14
CA ARG A 18 1.32 3.86 -0.62
C ARG A 18 1.70 4.12 -2.08
N GLN A 19 1.00 5.03 -2.75
CA GLN A 19 1.29 5.38 -4.13
C GLN A 19 2.72 5.91 -4.31
N ASN A 20 3.20 6.73 -3.38
CA ASN A 20 4.57 7.24 -3.39
C ASN A 20 5.60 6.11 -3.23
N SER A 21 5.38 5.18 -2.30
CA SER A 21 6.28 4.06 -2.07
C SER A 21 6.42 3.20 -3.33
N VAL A 22 5.30 2.81 -3.94
CA VAL A 22 5.30 2.00 -5.17
C VAL A 22 5.92 2.77 -6.33
N ARG A 23 5.57 4.04 -6.52
CA ARG A 23 6.12 4.90 -7.58
C ARG A 23 7.64 5.02 -7.44
N ASN A 24 8.16 5.27 -6.24
CA ASN A 24 9.59 5.42 -6.00
C ASN A 24 10.36 4.12 -6.28
N ALA A 25 9.78 2.96 -5.96
CA ALA A 25 10.35 1.67 -6.32
C ALA A 25 10.35 1.45 -7.84
N ALA A 26 9.26 1.80 -8.53
CA ALA A 26 9.12 1.69 -9.99
C ALA A 26 10.10 2.62 -10.73
N GLU A 27 10.31 3.85 -10.25
CA GLU A 27 11.28 4.80 -10.81
C GLU A 27 12.71 4.26 -10.79
N LYS A 28 13.12 3.59 -9.70
CA LYS A 28 14.44 2.92 -9.62
C LYS A 28 14.63 1.83 -10.68
N MET A 29 13.52 1.30 -11.21
CA MET A 29 13.52 0.29 -12.28
C MET A 29 13.42 0.90 -13.69
N GLY A 30 13.33 2.23 -13.79
CA GLY A 30 13.17 2.95 -15.05
C GLY A 30 11.74 2.92 -15.62
N TYR A 31 10.73 2.60 -14.79
CA TYR A 31 9.33 2.72 -15.19
C TYR A 31 8.94 4.20 -15.31
N LYS A 32 8.03 4.48 -16.23
CA LYS A 32 7.56 5.84 -16.47
C LYS A 32 6.41 6.19 -15.54
N GLU A 33 6.43 7.37 -14.98
CA GLU A 33 5.29 7.87 -14.24
C GLU A 33 4.19 8.34 -15.18
N MET A 34 2.94 7.97 -14.87
CA MET A 34 1.72 8.56 -15.41
C MET A 34 1.11 9.43 -14.32
N SER A 35 1.37 10.72 -14.42
CA SER A 35 0.98 11.70 -13.39
C SER A 35 -0.50 12.03 -13.48
N LEU A 36 -1.22 11.84 -12.38
CA LEU A 36 -2.61 12.23 -12.21
C LEU A 36 -2.65 13.43 -11.25
N PHE A 37 -3.33 14.50 -11.64
CA PHE A 37 -3.47 15.69 -10.81
C PHE A 37 -4.91 15.76 -10.31
N ARG A 38 -5.07 15.75 -9.01
CA ARG A 38 -6.37 15.80 -8.35
C ARG A 38 -7.14 17.05 -8.75
N PHE A 39 -8.32 16.83 -9.35
CA PHE A 39 -9.20 17.90 -9.82
C PHE A 39 -10.68 17.50 -9.66
N PRO A 40 -11.55 18.39 -9.17
CA PRO A 40 -12.98 18.10 -9.08
C PRO A 40 -13.60 18.01 -10.47
N ASP A 41 -13.73 16.81 -11.01
CA ASP A 41 -14.22 16.52 -12.36
C ASP A 41 -15.73 16.80 -12.55
N ILE A 42 -16.44 17.09 -11.46
CA ILE A 42 -17.85 17.52 -11.50
C ILE A 42 -18.08 18.81 -12.32
N TYR A 43 -17.03 19.61 -12.51
CA TYR A 43 -17.06 20.83 -13.30
C TYR A 43 -16.68 20.61 -14.77
N ASP A 44 -16.11 19.45 -15.10
CA ASP A 44 -15.69 19.13 -16.46
C ASP A 44 -16.87 18.54 -17.26
N THR A 45 -16.99 18.97 -18.50
CA THR A 45 -17.79 18.23 -19.50
C THR A 45 -17.06 16.95 -19.91
N ASP A 46 -17.73 16.06 -20.63
CA ASP A 46 -17.07 14.86 -21.17
C ASP A 46 -15.96 15.24 -22.17
N ASP A 47 -16.13 16.32 -22.94
CA ASP A 47 -15.12 16.83 -23.86
C ASP A 47 -13.88 17.35 -23.09
N ASP A 48 -14.08 18.06 -21.99
CA ASP A 48 -12.98 18.53 -21.13
C ASP A 48 -12.19 17.36 -20.55
N LEU A 49 -12.90 16.33 -20.06
CA LEU A 49 -12.28 15.11 -19.55
C LEU A 49 -11.52 14.36 -20.64
N ASN A 50 -12.09 14.22 -21.86
CA ASN A 50 -11.39 13.60 -22.99
C ASN A 50 -10.07 14.30 -23.29
N VAL A 51 -10.07 15.63 -23.40
CA VAL A 51 -8.86 16.42 -23.66
C VAL A 51 -7.82 16.21 -22.54
N ARG A 52 -8.28 16.16 -21.30
CA ARG A 52 -7.41 15.90 -20.14
C ARG A 52 -6.78 14.51 -20.20
N MET A 53 -7.58 13.48 -20.50
CA MET A 53 -7.09 12.10 -20.62
C MET A 53 -6.15 11.92 -21.82
N GLU A 54 -6.40 12.59 -22.94
CA GLU A 54 -5.45 12.64 -24.06
C GLU A 54 -4.08 13.17 -23.63
N GLY A 55 -4.06 14.24 -22.82
CA GLY A 55 -2.84 14.79 -22.27
C GLY A 55 -2.10 13.80 -21.35
N ILE A 56 -2.82 13.16 -20.43
CA ILE A 56 -2.26 12.18 -19.48
C ILE A 56 -1.70 10.96 -20.20
N THR A 57 -2.39 10.46 -21.21
CA THR A 57 -2.05 9.25 -21.94
C THR A 57 -1.16 9.49 -23.16
N SER A 58 -0.79 10.74 -23.45
CA SER A 58 -0.02 11.13 -24.66
C SER A 58 1.33 10.42 -24.83
N ALA A 59 1.92 9.94 -23.74
CA ALA A 59 3.20 9.20 -23.77
C ALA A 59 3.05 7.69 -23.98
N LEU A 60 1.82 7.16 -24.06
CA LEU A 60 1.58 5.75 -24.28
C LEU A 60 1.91 5.37 -25.72
N CYS A 61 2.51 4.19 -25.85
CA CYS A 61 2.77 3.54 -27.11
C CYS A 61 2.02 2.20 -27.19
N PRO A 62 1.75 1.68 -28.40
CA PRO A 62 1.14 0.37 -28.55
C PRO A 62 1.87 -0.72 -27.77
N SER A 63 1.09 -1.58 -27.11
CA SER A 63 1.59 -2.69 -26.28
C SER A 63 2.33 -2.27 -24.99
N ASP A 64 2.20 -1.03 -24.54
CA ASP A 64 2.69 -0.62 -23.22
C ASP A 64 1.87 -1.27 -22.09
N ILE A 65 2.43 -1.32 -20.89
CA ILE A 65 1.75 -1.79 -19.68
C ILE A 65 1.54 -0.60 -18.76
N VAL A 66 0.32 -0.43 -18.27
CA VAL A 66 -0.03 0.58 -17.27
C VAL A 66 -0.39 -0.12 -15.97
N ILE A 67 0.37 0.12 -14.91
CA ILE A 67 0.07 -0.32 -13.56
C ILE A 67 -0.72 0.81 -12.90
N PHE A 68 -2.02 0.61 -12.80
CA PHE A 68 -2.95 1.58 -12.21
C PHE A 68 -3.07 1.34 -10.71
N GLN A 69 -2.61 2.29 -9.90
CA GLN A 69 -2.73 2.21 -8.44
C GLN A 69 -4.14 2.57 -8.00
N HIS A 70 -4.87 1.59 -7.45
CA HIS A 70 -6.24 1.74 -6.98
C HIS A 70 -6.31 1.65 -5.44
N PRO A 71 -7.02 2.60 -4.76
CA PRO A 71 -7.71 3.75 -5.35
C PRO A 71 -6.77 4.84 -5.87
N SER A 72 -7.20 5.50 -6.95
CA SER A 72 -6.47 6.67 -7.47
C SER A 72 -6.64 7.90 -6.56
N GLY A 73 -7.74 7.97 -5.83
CA GLY A 73 -8.18 9.14 -5.08
C GLY A 73 -9.01 10.12 -5.92
N GLU A 74 -9.31 9.76 -7.17
CA GLU A 74 -10.20 10.49 -8.07
C GLU A 74 -11.61 9.86 -8.09
N SER A 75 -12.54 10.48 -8.82
CA SER A 75 -13.91 9.98 -8.96
C SER A 75 -13.99 8.72 -9.83
N PRO A 76 -15.07 7.90 -9.70
CA PRO A 76 -15.33 6.78 -10.61
C PRO A 76 -15.40 7.21 -12.08
N ARG A 77 -15.98 8.39 -12.35
CA ARG A 77 -16.07 8.97 -13.69
C ARG A 77 -14.69 9.25 -14.27
N TYR A 78 -13.82 9.94 -13.49
CA TYR A 78 -12.45 10.24 -13.91
C TYR A 78 -11.67 8.97 -14.23
N ASP A 79 -11.69 7.98 -13.34
CA ASP A 79 -10.96 6.72 -13.52
C ASP A 79 -11.51 5.92 -14.70
N THR A 80 -12.82 5.97 -14.96
CA THR A 80 -13.43 5.33 -16.13
C THR A 80 -12.90 5.93 -17.43
N PHE A 81 -12.89 7.27 -17.56
CA PHE A 81 -12.34 7.95 -18.74
C PHE A 81 -10.85 7.62 -18.93
N LEU A 82 -10.07 7.59 -17.85
CA LEU A 82 -8.66 7.21 -17.93
C LEU A 82 -8.46 5.79 -18.45
N TYR A 83 -9.24 4.82 -17.94
CA TYR A 83 -9.18 3.44 -18.42
C TYR A 83 -9.54 3.32 -19.91
N GLU A 84 -10.55 4.05 -20.38
CA GLU A 84 -10.96 4.07 -21.78
C GLU A 84 -9.85 4.61 -22.69
N HIS A 85 -9.20 5.70 -22.28
CA HIS A 85 -8.08 6.27 -23.04
C HIS A 85 -6.85 5.35 -23.07
N ILE A 86 -6.53 4.70 -21.95
CA ILE A 86 -5.45 3.70 -21.91
C ILE A 86 -5.78 2.54 -22.87
N LYS A 87 -7.02 2.03 -22.84
CA LYS A 87 -7.45 0.93 -23.73
C LYS A 87 -7.56 1.32 -25.20
N ALA A 88 -7.77 2.59 -25.50
CA ALA A 88 -7.77 3.10 -26.87
C ALA A 88 -6.38 2.98 -27.53
N CYS A 89 -5.31 2.97 -26.75
CA CYS A 89 -3.96 2.71 -27.26
C CYS A 89 -3.79 1.20 -27.54
N ASN A 90 -3.60 0.84 -28.80
CA ASN A 90 -3.66 -0.54 -29.26
C ASN A 90 -2.71 -1.49 -28.52
N GLY A 91 -3.27 -2.57 -27.98
CA GLY A 91 -2.52 -3.64 -27.30
C GLY A 91 -2.01 -3.27 -25.90
N THR A 92 -2.31 -2.06 -25.41
CA THR A 92 -1.95 -1.66 -24.03
C THR A 92 -2.67 -2.54 -23.01
N LYS A 93 -1.96 -2.93 -21.96
CA LYS A 93 -2.47 -3.74 -20.86
C LYS A 93 -2.59 -2.90 -19.60
N ILE A 94 -3.70 -3.07 -18.89
CA ILE A 94 -3.93 -2.45 -17.56
C ILE A 94 -3.77 -3.52 -16.50
N VAL A 95 -2.88 -3.26 -15.55
CA VAL A 95 -2.76 -4.02 -14.30
C VAL A 95 -3.32 -3.16 -13.17
N ALA A 96 -4.43 -3.56 -12.56
CA ALA A 96 -4.97 -2.85 -11.41
C ALA A 96 -4.23 -3.28 -10.14
N PHE A 97 -3.48 -2.36 -9.52
CA PHE A 97 -2.88 -2.58 -8.22
C PHE A 97 -3.85 -2.15 -7.12
N VAL A 98 -4.62 -3.09 -6.63
CA VAL A 98 -5.70 -2.89 -5.64
C VAL A 98 -5.09 -2.92 -4.24
N GLN A 99 -4.99 -1.74 -3.63
CA GLN A 99 -4.35 -1.55 -2.32
C GLN A 99 -5.35 -1.56 -1.16
N GLU A 100 -6.60 -1.19 -1.43
CA GLU A 100 -7.72 -1.20 -0.47
C GLU A 100 -9.07 -1.12 -1.18
N VAL A 101 -10.16 -1.06 -0.42
CA VAL A 101 -11.53 -0.87 -0.94
C VAL A 101 -11.86 0.61 -0.97
N ALA A 102 -11.94 1.22 -2.16
CA ALA A 102 -12.21 2.65 -2.32
C ALA A 102 -13.60 3.03 -1.78
N SER A 103 -14.61 2.20 -2.03
CA SER A 103 -15.99 2.43 -1.60
C SER A 103 -16.21 2.42 -0.07
N ARG A 104 -15.20 2.05 0.71
CA ARG A 104 -15.22 2.15 2.18
C ARG A 104 -14.66 3.47 2.71
N ARG A 105 -14.09 4.30 1.84
CA ARG A 105 -13.54 5.60 2.24
C ARG A 105 -14.61 6.67 2.20
N THR A 106 -14.63 7.53 3.23
CA THR A 106 -15.59 8.62 3.34
C THR A 106 -15.30 9.80 2.42
N ASN A 107 -14.05 9.90 1.97
CA ASN A 107 -13.55 11.00 1.13
C ASN A 107 -13.44 10.63 -0.37
N ILE A 108 -13.91 9.45 -0.76
CA ILE A 108 -13.94 8.97 -2.15
C ILE A 108 -15.37 8.55 -2.50
N GLU A 109 -15.91 9.11 -3.58
CA GLU A 109 -17.28 8.87 -4.02
C GLU A 109 -17.38 7.63 -4.93
N TYR A 110 -17.01 6.47 -4.41
CA TYR A 110 -17.22 5.19 -5.10
C TYR A 110 -18.34 4.40 -4.46
N SER A 111 -19.27 3.88 -5.26
CA SER A 111 -20.04 2.70 -4.86
C SER A 111 -19.22 1.44 -5.11
N LEU A 112 -19.49 0.37 -4.36
CA LEU A 112 -18.78 -0.90 -4.58
C LEU A 112 -19.01 -1.44 -6.00
N GLN A 113 -20.18 -1.22 -6.59
CA GLN A 113 -20.46 -1.68 -7.95
C GLN A 113 -19.65 -0.93 -9.00
N GLU A 114 -19.54 0.40 -8.91
CA GLU A 114 -18.71 1.21 -9.81
C GLU A 114 -17.23 0.80 -9.70
N GLU A 115 -16.77 0.53 -8.48
CA GLU A 115 -15.41 0.07 -8.22
C GLU A 115 -15.14 -1.28 -8.90
N ILE A 116 -16.05 -2.24 -8.75
CA ILE A 116 -15.94 -3.58 -9.38
C ILE A 116 -16.02 -3.45 -10.91
N ASP A 117 -16.91 -2.62 -11.43
CA ASP A 117 -17.07 -2.42 -12.87
C ASP A 117 -15.81 -1.81 -13.50
N LEU A 118 -15.16 -0.86 -12.80
CA LEU A 118 -13.88 -0.31 -13.21
C LEU A 118 -12.78 -1.38 -13.20
N LEU A 119 -12.62 -2.09 -12.08
CA LEU A 119 -11.59 -3.11 -11.92
C LEU A 119 -11.76 -4.26 -12.92
N ASN A 120 -13.00 -4.61 -13.28
CA ASN A 120 -13.30 -5.61 -14.30
C ASN A 120 -12.79 -5.24 -15.72
N ARG A 121 -12.43 -4.00 -15.97
CA ARG A 121 -11.80 -3.56 -17.24
C ARG A 121 -10.29 -3.80 -17.28
N ALA A 122 -9.63 -4.05 -16.13
CA ALA A 122 -8.21 -4.40 -16.09
C ALA A 122 -7.95 -5.78 -16.74
N ASP A 123 -6.72 -6.03 -17.16
CA ASP A 123 -6.29 -7.32 -17.72
C ASP A 123 -5.76 -8.26 -16.63
N MET A 124 -5.21 -7.71 -15.56
CA MET A 124 -4.58 -8.44 -14.46
C MET A 124 -4.72 -7.65 -13.16
N TYR A 125 -4.58 -8.32 -12.02
CA TYR A 125 -4.62 -7.69 -10.71
C TYR A 125 -3.33 -7.88 -9.91
N ILE A 126 -2.98 -6.88 -9.12
CA ILE A 126 -2.14 -7.01 -7.94
C ILE A 126 -3.04 -6.68 -6.74
N PHE A 127 -3.11 -7.54 -5.75
CA PHE A 127 -3.83 -7.26 -4.51
C PHE A 127 -2.86 -7.09 -3.35
N ALA A 128 -3.13 -6.14 -2.48
CA ALA A 128 -2.35 -5.95 -1.26
C ALA A 128 -2.40 -7.19 -0.37
N SER A 129 -3.54 -7.92 -0.33
CA SER A 129 -3.68 -9.16 0.44
C SER A 129 -4.65 -10.15 -0.19
N GLU A 130 -4.55 -11.42 0.22
CA GLU A 130 -5.52 -12.46 -0.19
C GLU A 130 -6.93 -12.21 0.39
N LEU A 131 -7.03 -11.58 1.56
CA LEU A 131 -8.32 -11.18 2.13
C LEU A 131 -9.02 -10.14 1.25
N LEU A 132 -8.27 -9.16 0.75
CA LEU A 132 -8.79 -8.15 -0.17
C LEU A 132 -9.24 -8.77 -1.49
N ARG A 133 -8.45 -9.67 -2.07
CA ARG A 133 -8.82 -10.43 -3.27
C ARG A 133 -10.13 -11.18 -3.05
N LYS A 134 -10.22 -11.95 -1.98
CA LYS A 134 -11.41 -12.74 -1.64
C LYS A 134 -12.65 -11.86 -1.51
N TYR A 135 -12.53 -10.72 -0.81
CA TYR A 135 -13.61 -9.75 -0.67
C TYR A 135 -14.16 -9.31 -2.03
N TYR A 136 -13.29 -8.92 -2.97
CA TYR A 136 -13.73 -8.48 -4.29
C TYR A 136 -14.37 -9.60 -5.11
N LEU A 137 -13.82 -10.80 -5.09
CA LEU A 137 -14.39 -11.96 -5.80
C LEU A 137 -15.80 -12.32 -5.27
N GLU A 138 -15.99 -12.29 -3.94
CA GLU A 138 -17.29 -12.52 -3.31
C GLU A 138 -18.33 -11.44 -3.67
N ASN A 139 -17.89 -10.26 -4.12
CA ASN A 139 -18.75 -9.15 -4.51
C ASN A 139 -18.86 -8.94 -6.03
N GLY A 140 -18.36 -9.86 -6.86
CA GLY A 140 -18.63 -9.86 -8.32
C GLY A 140 -17.44 -9.45 -9.19
N LEU A 141 -16.23 -9.31 -8.62
CA LEU A 141 -15.02 -9.12 -9.43
C LEU A 141 -14.76 -10.39 -10.27
N MET A 142 -14.48 -10.22 -11.56
CA MET A 142 -14.13 -11.33 -12.44
C MET A 142 -12.76 -11.91 -12.06
N GLU A 143 -12.66 -13.22 -12.10
CA GLU A 143 -11.38 -13.89 -11.90
C GLU A 143 -10.47 -13.67 -13.11
N LYS A 144 -9.26 -13.19 -12.86
CA LYS A 144 -8.20 -12.91 -13.85
C LYS A 144 -6.85 -13.26 -13.26
N PRO A 145 -5.77 -13.32 -14.07
CA PRO A 145 -4.42 -13.46 -13.53
C PRO A 145 -4.13 -12.43 -12.44
N TYR A 146 -3.47 -12.85 -11.37
CA TYR A 146 -3.21 -11.98 -10.24
C TYR A 146 -1.92 -12.33 -9.50
N ILE A 147 -1.42 -11.35 -8.75
CA ILE A 147 -0.33 -11.52 -7.78
C ILE A 147 -0.77 -10.90 -6.46
N ILE A 148 -0.34 -11.49 -5.34
CA ILE A 148 -0.54 -10.93 -4.00
C ILE A 148 0.74 -10.24 -3.55
N GLN A 149 0.62 -8.98 -3.12
CA GLN A 149 1.68 -8.26 -2.44
C GLN A 149 1.78 -8.76 -1.00
N LYS A 150 2.69 -9.69 -0.73
CA LYS A 150 2.82 -10.29 0.60
C LYS A 150 3.35 -9.33 1.67
N VAL A 151 4.14 -8.35 1.25
CA VAL A 151 4.80 -7.37 2.12
C VAL A 151 4.92 -6.05 1.36
N SER A 152 4.58 -4.94 2.00
CA SER A 152 4.81 -3.59 1.47
C SER A 152 6.16 -3.05 1.94
N ASP A 153 6.83 -2.28 1.09
CA ASP A 153 8.05 -1.56 1.42
C ASP A 153 7.73 -0.15 1.92
N TYR A 154 8.72 0.44 2.56
CA TYR A 154 8.73 1.85 2.86
C TYR A 154 10.09 2.46 2.54
N LEU A 155 10.20 3.07 1.37
CA LEU A 155 11.45 3.63 0.89
C LEU A 155 11.84 4.88 1.69
N THR A 156 13.00 4.85 2.31
CA THR A 156 13.53 5.97 3.06
C THR A 156 15.06 5.92 3.10
N ASP A 157 15.68 7.09 3.01
CA ASP A 157 17.13 7.26 3.20
C ASP A 157 17.44 7.69 4.65
N ILE A 158 16.43 7.76 5.52
CA ILE A 158 16.61 8.15 6.91
C ILE A 158 17.33 7.04 7.65
N SER A 159 18.52 7.36 8.15
CA SER A 159 19.26 6.49 9.05
C SER A 159 18.73 6.64 10.46
N VAL A 160 18.32 5.53 11.05
CA VAL A 160 17.71 5.51 12.39
C VAL A 160 18.73 5.05 13.41
N ASN A 161 18.97 5.85 14.43
CA ASN A 161 19.72 5.45 15.62
C ASN A 161 18.77 4.76 16.60
N ARG A 162 19.16 3.57 17.07
CA ARG A 162 18.33 2.75 17.92
C ARG A 162 18.23 3.26 19.34
N HIS A 163 17.02 3.25 19.86
CA HIS A 163 16.76 3.28 21.28
C HIS A 163 15.95 2.04 21.69
N ASN A 164 16.34 1.36 22.75
CA ASN A 164 15.57 0.25 23.32
C ASN A 164 14.43 0.86 24.14
N GLY A 165 13.29 1.11 23.51
CA GLY A 165 12.09 1.60 24.18
C GLY A 165 11.08 0.48 24.48
N LYS A 166 10.20 0.69 25.44
CA LYS A 166 9.04 -0.19 25.74
C LYS A 166 7.72 0.41 25.25
N LYS A 167 7.77 1.44 24.41
CA LYS A 167 6.56 2.07 23.86
C LYS A 167 5.88 1.15 22.86
N LEU A 168 4.56 1.22 22.81
CA LEU A 168 3.76 0.65 21.72
C LEU A 168 3.30 1.76 20.80
N TYR A 169 3.39 1.53 19.49
CA TYR A 169 2.95 2.45 18.46
C TYR A 169 1.86 1.82 17.62
N LEU A 170 0.74 2.49 17.48
CA LEU A 170 -0.35 2.11 16.58
C LEU A 170 -0.45 3.13 15.45
N MET A 171 -0.34 2.68 14.21
CA MET A 171 -0.56 3.54 13.06
C MET A 171 -2.02 3.46 12.62
N LEU A 172 -2.64 4.62 12.42
CA LEU A 172 -4.02 4.75 11.97
C LEU A 172 -4.11 5.66 10.75
N ASP A 173 -5.06 5.34 9.89
CA ASP A 173 -5.54 6.26 8.87
C ASP A 173 -6.66 7.12 9.47
N ALA A 174 -6.65 8.44 9.27
CA ALA A 174 -7.68 9.34 9.80
C ALA A 174 -9.08 8.98 9.26
N ASP A 175 -9.15 8.45 8.04
CA ASP A 175 -10.39 7.98 7.41
C ASP A 175 -10.74 6.51 7.76
N GLY A 176 -9.97 5.88 8.65
CA GLY A 176 -10.14 4.47 9.03
C GLY A 176 -11.14 4.27 10.17
N GLU A 177 -11.83 3.11 10.18
CA GLU A 177 -12.81 2.72 11.19
C GLU A 177 -12.23 2.44 12.61
N SER A 178 -10.94 2.67 12.83
CA SER A 178 -10.29 2.34 14.11
C SER A 178 -10.60 3.38 15.18
N ASN A 179 -11.13 2.93 16.31
CA ASN A 179 -11.36 3.79 17.47
C ASN A 179 -10.09 3.85 18.36
N PRO A 180 -9.33 4.97 18.35
CA PRO A 180 -8.08 5.09 19.10
C PRO A 180 -8.27 5.09 20.63
N ASN A 181 -9.49 5.31 21.11
CA ASN A 181 -9.79 5.43 22.56
C ASN A 181 -9.78 4.10 23.33
N SER A 182 -9.46 2.97 22.68
CA SER A 182 -9.48 1.64 23.31
C SER A 182 -8.11 1.12 23.76
N TYR A 183 -7.04 1.92 23.64
CA TYR A 183 -5.68 1.47 23.92
C TYR A 183 -4.99 2.39 24.92
N ASP A 184 -5.07 2.05 26.20
CA ASP A 184 -4.23 2.68 27.23
C ASP A 184 -2.75 2.33 26.96
N ASP A 185 -1.85 3.28 27.17
CA ASP A 185 -0.39 3.13 26.98
C ASP A 185 0.11 2.88 25.53
N VAL A 186 -0.73 3.10 24.51
CA VAL A 186 -0.33 3.04 23.10
C VAL A 186 -0.25 4.44 22.51
N GLU A 187 0.89 4.78 21.93
CA GLU A 187 1.07 6.02 21.19
C GLU A 187 0.49 5.86 19.78
N VAL A 188 -0.53 6.64 19.47
CA VAL A 188 -1.19 6.63 18.16
C VAL A 188 -0.47 7.60 17.23
N ILE A 189 -0.18 7.14 16.00
CA ILE A 189 0.39 7.94 14.92
C ILE A 189 -0.59 7.91 13.75
N THR A 190 -1.09 9.07 13.32
CA THR A 190 -1.97 9.16 12.15
C THR A 190 -1.18 9.51 10.91
N TYR A 191 -1.54 8.92 9.77
CA TYR A 191 -0.88 9.16 8.49
C TYR A 191 -1.08 10.59 7.96
N ASP A 192 -2.12 11.30 8.43
CA ASP A 192 -2.43 12.66 7.99
C ASP A 192 -1.73 13.74 8.82
N GLU A 193 -1.40 13.44 10.08
CA GLU A 193 -0.74 14.38 10.99
C GLU A 193 0.77 14.45 10.78
N TYR A 194 1.38 13.37 10.24
CA TYR A 194 2.81 13.26 10.09
C TYR A 194 3.22 13.05 8.64
N HIS A 195 4.22 13.79 8.21
CA HIS A 195 4.90 13.48 6.95
C HIS A 195 5.70 12.18 7.06
N ALA A 196 5.90 11.51 5.94
CA ALA A 196 6.57 10.22 5.87
C ALA A 196 7.90 10.15 6.63
N ALA A 197 8.71 11.21 6.55
CA ALA A 197 9.98 11.31 7.28
C ALA A 197 9.80 11.40 8.79
N GLU A 198 8.80 12.15 9.25
CA GLU A 198 8.50 12.36 10.66
C GLU A 198 8.02 11.08 11.33
N ILE A 199 7.23 10.25 10.62
CA ILE A 199 6.80 8.92 11.10
C ILE A 199 8.04 8.07 11.44
N ILE A 200 9.01 7.97 10.54
CA ILE A 200 10.22 7.19 10.75
C ILE A 200 11.04 7.73 11.93
N LEU A 201 11.20 9.05 12.01
CA LEU A 201 11.92 9.68 13.12
C LEU A 201 11.22 9.42 14.46
N LYS A 202 9.90 9.50 14.50
CA LYS A 202 9.11 9.25 15.70
C LYS A 202 9.25 7.80 16.18
N LEU A 203 9.10 6.84 15.27
CA LEU A 203 9.26 5.42 15.56
C LEU A 203 10.71 5.05 15.96
N SER A 204 11.69 5.83 15.53
CA SER A 204 13.10 5.61 15.86
C SER A 204 13.45 5.84 17.34
N GLU A 205 12.53 6.45 18.11
CA GLU A 205 12.65 6.53 19.57
C GLU A 205 12.68 5.15 20.24
N GLY A 206 12.35 4.09 19.49
CA GLY A 206 12.35 2.70 19.94
C GLY A 206 11.02 2.27 20.54
N GLY A 207 10.78 0.98 20.56
CA GLY A 207 9.53 0.38 21.00
C GLY A 207 9.11 -0.77 20.09
N MET A 208 7.81 -1.05 20.05
CA MET A 208 7.22 -2.06 19.16
C MET A 208 6.04 -1.45 18.38
N GLY A 209 5.94 -1.79 17.11
CA GLY A 209 4.78 -1.46 16.29
C GLY A 209 3.64 -2.44 16.55
N LEU A 210 2.41 -1.94 16.64
CA LEU A 210 1.20 -2.74 16.83
C LEU A 210 0.41 -2.78 15.52
N ILE A 211 0.08 -3.98 15.06
CA ILE A 211 -0.73 -4.22 13.85
C ILE A 211 -2.00 -4.94 14.28
N CYS A 212 -3.11 -4.21 14.37
CA CYS A 212 -4.41 -4.71 14.81
C CYS A 212 -5.47 -4.74 13.71
N ASN A 213 -5.20 -4.11 12.57
CA ASN A 213 -6.09 -4.00 11.41
C ASN A 213 -5.42 -4.60 10.15
N GLN A 214 -6.14 -4.56 9.04
CA GLN A 214 -5.65 -5.09 7.75
C GLN A 214 -4.72 -4.09 7.00
N ASP A 215 -4.02 -3.22 7.74
CA ASP A 215 -3.07 -2.28 7.16
C ASP A 215 -1.69 -2.93 6.94
N GLU A 216 -1.49 -3.48 5.76
CA GLU A 216 -0.22 -4.10 5.37
C GLU A 216 0.93 -3.07 5.28
N THR A 217 0.62 -1.77 5.17
CA THR A 217 1.63 -0.71 5.07
C THR A 217 2.35 -0.51 6.40
N ALA A 218 1.65 -0.67 7.51
CA ALA A 218 2.21 -0.49 8.84
C ALA A 218 3.44 -1.38 9.07
N LEU A 219 3.41 -2.65 8.63
CA LEU A 219 4.55 -3.54 8.73
C LEU A 219 5.79 -2.97 8.03
N GLY A 220 5.63 -2.49 6.79
CA GLY A 220 6.73 -1.88 6.02
C GLY A 220 7.34 -0.68 6.73
N ILE A 221 6.53 0.16 7.31
CA ILE A 221 6.95 1.36 8.05
C ILE A 221 7.71 0.98 9.33
N TYR A 222 7.18 0.05 10.14
CA TYR A 222 7.85 -0.40 11.35
C TYR A 222 9.20 -1.06 11.03
N MET A 223 9.26 -1.86 9.97
CA MET A 223 10.49 -2.47 9.52
C MET A 223 11.50 -1.42 9.03
N ALA A 224 11.06 -0.41 8.28
CA ALA A 224 11.91 0.69 7.84
C ALA A 224 12.42 1.52 9.03
N ALA A 225 11.59 1.74 10.04
CA ALA A 225 11.99 2.40 11.29
C ALA A 225 12.90 1.53 12.18
N GLY A 226 13.05 0.25 11.87
CA GLY A 226 13.95 -0.65 12.61
C GLY A 226 13.35 -1.15 13.92
N ILE A 227 12.04 -1.14 14.11
CA ILE A 227 11.36 -1.61 15.33
C ILE A 227 10.66 -2.95 15.11
N PRO A 228 10.67 -3.85 16.12
CA PRO A 228 9.91 -5.09 16.07
C PRO A 228 8.40 -4.84 16.17
N VAL A 229 7.59 -5.87 15.88
CA VAL A 229 6.14 -5.71 15.79
C VAL A 229 5.39 -6.74 16.65
N ILE A 230 4.19 -6.34 17.08
CA ILE A 230 3.16 -7.24 17.60
C ILE A 230 2.03 -7.22 16.58
N ILE A 231 1.68 -8.38 16.04
CA ILE A 231 0.61 -8.49 15.05
C ILE A 231 -0.55 -9.31 15.59
N LYS A 232 -1.79 -8.87 15.34
CA LYS A 232 -2.97 -9.67 15.66
C LYS A 232 -3.01 -10.91 14.77
N LYS A 233 -3.28 -12.08 15.39
CA LYS A 233 -3.40 -13.35 14.68
C LYS A 233 -4.47 -13.30 13.59
N GLY A 234 -4.21 -13.97 12.47
CA GLY A 234 -5.09 -14.01 11.31
C GLY A 234 -4.98 -12.81 10.38
N LEU A 235 -4.15 -11.81 10.70
CA LEU A 235 -3.91 -10.69 9.80
C LEU A 235 -2.84 -11.01 8.75
N PRO A 236 -2.91 -10.36 7.57
CA PRO A 236 -1.83 -10.39 6.60
C PRO A 236 -0.50 -9.99 7.23
N GLY A 237 0.57 -10.71 6.90
CA GLY A 237 1.89 -10.47 7.48
C GLY A 237 2.20 -11.28 8.75
N GLU A 238 1.23 -11.97 9.39
CA GLU A 238 1.50 -12.79 10.59
C GLU A 238 2.59 -13.85 10.33
N GLU A 239 2.48 -14.58 9.23
CA GLU A 239 3.47 -15.59 8.85
C GLU A 239 4.86 -14.97 8.64
N TYR A 240 4.91 -13.79 8.02
CA TYR A 240 6.17 -13.07 7.81
C TYR A 240 6.81 -12.67 9.14
N VAL A 241 6.04 -12.09 10.06
CA VAL A 241 6.51 -11.64 11.38
C VAL A 241 7.05 -12.81 12.20
N THR A 242 6.31 -13.91 12.24
CA THR A 242 6.64 -15.07 13.09
C THR A 242 7.78 -15.91 12.51
N SER A 243 7.79 -16.16 11.20
CA SER A 243 8.85 -16.95 10.54
C SER A 243 10.21 -16.24 10.56
N HIS A 244 10.22 -14.91 10.40
CA HIS A 244 11.44 -14.12 10.47
C HIS A 244 11.85 -13.72 11.90
N LYS A 245 11.01 -14.05 12.89
CA LYS A 245 11.25 -13.73 14.31
C LYS A 245 11.55 -12.24 14.52
N ILE A 246 10.76 -11.38 13.87
CA ILE A 246 10.84 -9.92 13.99
C ILE A 246 9.83 -9.35 14.97
N GLY A 247 9.12 -10.20 15.67
CA GLY A 247 8.09 -9.87 16.62
C GLY A 247 7.27 -11.08 17.02
N LEU A 248 6.05 -10.86 17.46
CA LEU A 248 5.15 -11.91 17.94
C LEU A 248 3.72 -11.69 17.44
N ALA A 249 2.92 -12.78 17.44
CA ALA A 249 1.51 -12.75 17.14
C ALA A 249 0.68 -12.87 18.42
N ALA A 250 -0.34 -12.01 18.58
CA ALA A 250 -1.24 -11.97 19.74
C ALA A 250 -2.69 -12.16 19.30
N SER A 251 -3.52 -12.79 20.15
CA SER A 251 -4.91 -13.06 19.81
C SER A 251 -5.83 -11.86 20.05
N ASP A 252 -5.57 -11.10 21.12
CA ASP A 252 -6.33 -9.94 21.55
C ASP A 252 -5.47 -8.97 22.37
N LEU A 253 -6.07 -7.87 22.84
CA LEU A 253 -5.38 -6.85 23.63
C LEU A 253 -4.77 -7.39 24.94
N ASN A 254 -5.48 -8.27 25.63
CA ASN A 254 -4.96 -8.84 26.88
C ASN A 254 -3.74 -9.71 26.60
N ASP A 255 -3.74 -10.42 25.48
CA ASP A 255 -2.60 -11.22 25.03
C ASP A 255 -1.42 -10.33 24.62
N ILE A 256 -1.67 -9.18 23.99
CA ILE A 256 -0.65 -8.17 23.67
C ILE A 256 0.05 -7.71 24.96
N TYR A 257 -0.72 -7.25 25.97
CA TYR A 257 -0.16 -6.78 27.23
C TYR A 257 0.59 -7.88 27.98
N ARG A 258 0.02 -9.08 28.03
CA ARG A 258 0.66 -10.23 28.68
C ARG A 258 2.01 -10.57 28.02
N ASN A 259 2.02 -10.62 26.69
CA ASN A 259 3.22 -10.90 25.91
C ASN A 259 4.27 -9.80 26.11
N LEU A 260 3.88 -8.53 26.08
CA LEU A 260 4.78 -7.39 26.30
C LEU A 260 5.43 -7.44 27.69
N MET A 261 4.65 -7.73 28.72
CA MET A 261 5.14 -7.84 30.10
C MET A 261 6.07 -9.06 30.31
N SER A 262 5.88 -10.11 29.52
CA SER A 262 6.73 -11.32 29.60
C SER A 262 8.02 -11.21 28.77
N LEU A 263 8.18 -10.18 27.92
CA LEU A 263 9.37 -10.00 27.11
C LEU A 263 10.59 -9.65 27.99
N THR A 264 11.61 -10.49 27.88
CA THR A 264 12.90 -10.22 28.48
C THR A 264 13.74 -9.28 27.59
N GLU A 265 14.74 -8.65 28.16
CA GLU A 265 15.66 -7.81 27.38
C GLU A 265 16.38 -8.60 26.27
N ASP A 266 16.68 -9.87 26.52
CA ASP A 266 17.33 -10.73 25.52
C ASP A 266 16.36 -11.06 24.36
N SER A 267 15.08 -11.31 24.64
CA SER A 267 14.06 -11.53 23.62
C SER A 267 13.87 -10.28 22.76
N MET A 268 13.78 -9.12 23.39
CA MET A 268 13.65 -7.83 22.69
C MET A 268 14.88 -7.58 21.80
N ARG A 269 16.08 -7.79 22.33
CA ARG A 269 17.31 -7.65 21.56
C ARG A 269 17.33 -8.57 20.34
N ALA A 270 16.89 -9.83 20.50
CA ALA A 270 16.83 -10.79 19.40
C ALA A 270 15.87 -10.33 18.29
N TYR A 271 14.69 -9.77 18.63
CA TYR A 271 13.77 -9.20 17.65
C TYR A 271 14.40 -8.02 16.90
N TYR A 272 15.00 -7.07 17.62
CA TYR A 272 15.68 -5.93 17.00
C TYR A 272 16.82 -6.36 16.06
N ASP A 273 17.61 -7.37 16.43
CA ASP A 273 18.69 -7.88 15.60
C ASP A 273 18.18 -8.55 14.33
N ASN A 274 17.03 -9.22 14.38
CA ASN A 274 16.39 -9.80 13.22
C ASN A 274 15.77 -8.71 12.31
N VAL A 275 15.10 -7.71 12.89
CA VAL A 275 14.62 -6.54 12.13
C VAL A 275 15.76 -5.87 11.39
N LYS A 276 16.91 -5.66 12.04
CA LYS A 276 18.08 -5.04 11.41
C LYS A 276 18.58 -5.77 10.17
N LYS A 277 18.54 -7.10 10.18
CA LYS A 277 18.99 -7.90 9.03
C LYS A 277 18.10 -7.69 7.80
N LEU A 278 16.82 -7.38 8.03
CA LEU A 278 15.81 -7.23 6.97
C LEU A 278 15.54 -5.77 6.60
N GLN A 279 15.85 -4.82 7.48
CA GLN A 279 15.52 -3.40 7.32
C GLN A 279 15.90 -2.84 5.94
N GLY A 280 17.12 -3.19 5.45
CA GLY A 280 17.59 -2.73 4.15
C GLY A 280 16.71 -3.18 2.98
N LEU A 281 16.02 -4.32 3.07
CA LEU A 281 15.09 -4.78 2.05
C LEU A 281 13.88 -3.86 1.96
N PHE A 282 13.36 -3.43 3.11
CA PHE A 282 12.19 -2.52 3.18
C PHE A 282 12.54 -1.09 2.75
N THR A 283 13.66 -0.56 3.24
CA THR A 283 14.06 0.83 2.93
C THR A 283 14.50 1.03 1.49
N SER A 284 14.94 -0.01 0.81
CA SER A 284 15.36 0.05 -0.59
C SER A 284 14.24 -0.16 -1.61
N GLY A 285 13.09 -0.70 -1.20
CA GLY A 285 11.96 -1.03 -2.07
C GLY A 285 12.09 -2.36 -2.81
N MET A 286 12.88 -3.30 -2.29
CA MET A 286 13.18 -4.56 -3.01
C MET A 286 11.96 -5.47 -3.15
N TYR A 287 11.03 -5.48 -2.18
CA TYR A 287 9.81 -6.30 -2.27
C TYR A 287 8.89 -5.77 -3.37
N THR A 288 8.69 -4.45 -3.43
CA THR A 288 7.89 -3.82 -4.49
C THR A 288 8.56 -3.98 -5.85
N GLN A 289 9.87 -3.82 -5.96
CA GLN A 289 10.58 -4.05 -7.23
C GLN A 289 10.40 -5.50 -7.71
N LYS A 290 10.55 -6.49 -6.82
CA LYS A 290 10.29 -7.89 -7.16
C LYS A 290 8.84 -8.10 -7.62
N LEU A 291 7.87 -7.57 -6.89
CA LEU A 291 6.45 -7.64 -7.25
C LEU A 291 6.20 -7.08 -8.66
N LEU A 292 6.77 -5.92 -8.97
CA LEU A 292 6.64 -5.28 -10.28
C LEU A 292 7.30 -6.09 -11.40
N ILE A 293 8.44 -6.73 -11.16
CA ILE A 293 9.09 -7.65 -12.10
C ILE A 293 8.19 -8.85 -12.39
N ASP A 294 7.72 -9.53 -11.33
CA ASP A 294 6.85 -10.70 -11.45
C ASP A 294 5.55 -10.34 -12.22
N THR A 295 5.01 -9.15 -11.97
CA THR A 295 3.84 -8.61 -12.67
C THR A 295 4.08 -8.47 -14.16
N VAL A 296 5.19 -7.85 -14.56
CA VAL A 296 5.52 -7.63 -15.98
C VAL A 296 5.76 -8.94 -16.70
N LEU A 297 6.43 -9.91 -16.04
CA LEU A 297 6.64 -11.24 -16.59
C LEU A 297 5.31 -11.94 -16.84
N MET A 298 4.39 -11.93 -15.87
CA MET A 298 3.06 -12.54 -16.01
C MET A 298 2.25 -11.89 -17.13
N VAL A 299 2.26 -10.56 -17.26
CA VAL A 299 1.57 -9.87 -18.37
C VAL A 299 2.16 -10.28 -19.72
N LYS A 300 3.48 -10.47 -19.82
CA LYS A 300 4.12 -10.90 -21.07
C LYS A 300 3.78 -12.34 -21.46
N GLU A 301 3.56 -13.21 -20.48
CA GLU A 301 3.13 -14.59 -20.75
C GLU A 301 1.66 -14.67 -21.23
N MET A 302 0.89 -13.59 -21.06
CA MET A 302 -0.50 -13.47 -21.53
C MET A 302 -0.59 -12.92 -22.97
N LEU A 303 0.52 -12.41 -23.54
CA LEU A 303 0.58 -11.85 -24.90
C LEU A 303 0.93 -12.92 -25.94
#